data_27af26936c0644435cf070b0b84c94c6
#
_entry.id   27af26936c0644435cf070b0b84c94c6
#
_cell.length_a   1.000
_cell.length_b   1.000
_cell.length_c   1.000
_cell.angle_alpha   90.00
_cell.angle_beta   90.00
_cell.angle_gamma   90.00
#
_symmetry.space_group_name_H-M   'P 1'
#
loop_
_entity.id
_entity.type
_entity.pdbx_description
1 polymer ?
#
loop_
_entity_poly.entity_id
_entity_poly.type
_entity_poly.pdbx_seq_one_letter_code
_entity_poly.pdbx_strand_id
1 'polypeptide(L)'
;VKILDATFFLPDSGLNAEEEYQKEHIPNSVFFDVNKIADPKNPLPHMIPSKDLFSDMMQNLGLNNEDEIIIYDNSPLLSSARAWFLLRYFGHKNILILNGGLKNWKKSGGETTVKKTIISKGNFVSKTEKKDLVVNLEEMISISKNNSKVILDARSYKRFIGEAKEPRPGLQSGHIPNSKSLPSSELLTNDGFLKSIEELDKFFSKN
;
A
#
# COMPACT_ATOMS: atom_id res chain seq x y z
N VAL A 1 -3.90 17.91 -10.07
CA VAL A 1 -3.89 16.92 -8.97
C VAL A 1 -4.78 15.76 -9.37
N LYS A 2 -4.32 14.53 -9.11
CA LYS A 2 -5.11 13.29 -9.22
C LYS A 2 -5.26 12.65 -7.85
N ILE A 3 -6.42 12.09 -7.59
CA ILE A 3 -6.72 11.45 -6.30
C ILE A 3 -6.97 9.96 -6.55
N LEU A 4 -6.29 9.10 -5.80
CA LEU A 4 -6.46 7.65 -5.88
C LEU A 4 -7.00 7.10 -4.56
N ASP A 5 -8.05 6.30 -4.65
CA ASP A 5 -8.49 5.42 -3.57
C ASP A 5 -7.79 4.07 -3.73
N ALA A 6 -6.88 3.76 -2.83
CA ALA A 6 -6.14 2.50 -2.83
C ALA A 6 -6.60 1.59 -1.67
N THR A 7 -7.87 1.65 -1.32
CA THR A 7 -8.47 0.79 -0.30
C THR A 7 -8.32 -0.68 -0.69
N PHE A 8 -7.88 -1.48 0.26
CA PHE A 8 -7.78 -2.93 0.13
C PHE A 8 -8.18 -3.60 1.45
N PHE A 9 -8.89 -4.71 1.36
CA PHE A 9 -9.26 -5.54 2.49
C PHE A 9 -8.70 -6.95 2.32
N LEU A 10 -8.40 -7.61 3.44
CA LEU A 10 -8.00 -9.02 3.42
C LEU A 10 -9.17 -9.91 2.99
N PRO A 11 -8.92 -11.08 2.39
CA PRO A 11 -9.98 -11.96 1.87
C PRO A 11 -11.00 -12.41 2.93
N ASP A 12 -10.58 -12.51 4.19
CA ASP A 12 -11.40 -12.93 5.32
C ASP A 12 -12.20 -11.80 5.98
N SER A 13 -12.06 -10.57 5.49
CA SER A 13 -12.78 -9.41 6.04
C SER A 13 -14.27 -9.38 5.69
N GLY A 14 -14.70 -10.09 4.65
CA GLY A 14 -16.06 -10.02 4.11
C GLY A 14 -16.39 -8.70 3.40
N LEU A 15 -15.40 -7.80 3.19
CA LEU A 15 -15.57 -6.52 2.52
C LEU A 15 -14.97 -6.54 1.11
N ASN A 16 -15.62 -5.81 0.19
CA ASN A 16 -15.15 -5.59 -1.17
C ASN A 16 -14.75 -4.11 -1.33
N ALA A 17 -13.48 -3.87 -1.63
CA ALA A 17 -12.94 -2.51 -1.70
C ALA A 17 -13.56 -1.67 -2.83
N GLU A 18 -13.86 -2.27 -3.99
CA GLU A 18 -14.50 -1.58 -5.09
C GLU A 18 -15.97 -1.19 -4.75
N GLU A 19 -16.70 -2.07 -4.07
CA GLU A 19 -18.05 -1.77 -3.60
C GLU A 19 -18.04 -0.67 -2.53
N GLU A 20 -17.08 -0.69 -1.60
CA GLU A 20 -16.97 0.38 -0.60
C GLU A 20 -16.62 1.72 -1.26
N TYR A 21 -15.72 1.75 -2.25
CA TYR A 21 -15.45 2.93 -3.06
C TYR A 21 -16.72 3.45 -3.78
N GLN A 22 -17.53 2.54 -4.35
CA GLN A 22 -18.78 2.94 -5.04
C GLN A 22 -19.83 3.52 -4.08
N LYS A 23 -19.84 3.06 -2.82
CA LYS A 23 -20.75 3.59 -1.79
C LYS A 23 -20.34 4.98 -1.32
N GLU A 24 -19.04 5.25 -1.24
CA GLU A 24 -18.54 6.52 -0.74
C GLU A 24 -17.07 6.72 -1.07
N HIS A 25 -16.72 7.83 -1.71
CA HIS A 25 -15.33 8.19 -2.01
C HIS A 25 -15.13 9.71 -2.07
N ILE A 26 -13.87 10.17 -2.03
CA ILE A 26 -13.53 11.58 -2.21
C ILE A 26 -13.86 12.00 -3.64
N PRO A 27 -14.54 13.15 -3.87
CA PRO A 27 -14.89 13.60 -5.22
C PRO A 27 -13.68 13.62 -6.17
N ASN A 28 -13.89 13.19 -7.40
CA ASN A 28 -12.88 13.07 -8.46
C ASN A 28 -11.77 12.03 -8.18
N SER A 29 -11.87 11.23 -7.12
CA SER A 29 -10.94 10.12 -6.94
C SER A 29 -11.21 8.99 -7.94
N VAL A 30 -10.18 8.19 -8.19
CA VAL A 30 -10.22 6.99 -9.03
C VAL A 30 -9.79 5.80 -8.20
N PHE A 31 -10.49 4.68 -8.34
CA PHE A 31 -10.18 3.47 -7.61
C PHE A 31 -8.92 2.79 -8.15
N PHE A 32 -7.91 2.65 -7.28
CA PHE A 32 -6.67 1.93 -7.54
C PHE A 32 -6.79 0.50 -6.98
N ASP A 33 -7.20 -0.44 -7.80
CA ASP A 33 -7.40 -1.82 -7.37
C ASP A 33 -6.06 -2.52 -7.08
N VAL A 34 -5.72 -2.65 -5.80
CA VAL A 34 -4.48 -3.30 -5.34
C VAL A 34 -4.37 -4.75 -5.82
N ASN A 35 -5.50 -5.45 -6.01
CA ASN A 35 -5.50 -6.83 -6.50
C ASN A 35 -5.20 -6.91 -7.99
N LYS A 36 -5.78 -6.01 -8.79
CA LYS A 36 -5.62 -5.99 -10.25
C LYS A 36 -4.31 -5.35 -10.69
N ILE A 37 -3.81 -4.35 -9.92
CA ILE A 37 -2.54 -3.67 -10.23
C ILE A 37 -1.37 -4.51 -9.69
N ALA A 38 -1.18 -5.67 -10.29
CA ALA A 38 -0.19 -6.68 -9.96
C ALA A 38 0.21 -7.46 -11.22
N ASP A 39 1.26 -8.29 -11.14
CA ASP A 39 1.63 -9.19 -12.21
C ASP A 39 0.61 -10.34 -12.33
N PRO A 40 -0.22 -10.40 -13.40
CA PRO A 40 -1.24 -11.43 -13.55
C PRO A 40 -0.67 -12.81 -13.90
N LYS A 41 0.61 -12.89 -14.27
CA LYS A 41 1.28 -14.15 -14.64
C LYS A 41 1.91 -14.82 -13.42
N ASN A 42 2.07 -14.11 -12.32
CA ASN A 42 2.66 -14.67 -11.11
C ASN A 42 1.56 -15.32 -10.25
N PRO A 43 1.74 -16.56 -9.79
CA PRO A 43 0.77 -17.23 -8.93
C PRO A 43 0.66 -16.61 -7.53
N LEU A 44 1.67 -15.85 -7.10
CA LEU A 44 1.63 -15.13 -5.84
C LEU A 44 0.86 -13.80 -5.99
N PRO A 45 0.04 -13.45 -4.99
CA PRO A 45 -0.74 -12.22 -5.06
C PRO A 45 0.14 -10.99 -4.94
N HIS A 46 -0.29 -9.90 -5.56
CA HIS A 46 0.29 -8.56 -5.43
C HIS A 46 1.77 -8.44 -5.84
N MET A 47 2.25 -9.33 -6.69
CA MET A 47 3.60 -9.21 -7.24
C MET A 47 3.69 -7.97 -8.12
N ILE A 48 4.90 -7.38 -8.21
CA ILE A 48 5.13 -6.14 -8.95
C ILE A 48 4.92 -6.43 -10.44
N PRO A 49 4.05 -5.68 -11.14
CA PRO A 49 3.83 -5.86 -12.58
C PRO A 49 5.07 -5.43 -13.38
N SER A 50 5.12 -5.80 -14.64
CA SER A 50 6.14 -5.27 -15.55
C SER A 50 5.95 -3.76 -15.76
N LYS A 51 7.03 -3.09 -16.15
CA LYS A 51 7.06 -1.66 -16.43
C LYS A 51 5.97 -1.21 -17.42
N ASP A 52 5.83 -1.96 -18.51
CA ASP A 52 4.86 -1.62 -19.56
C ASP A 52 3.43 -1.86 -19.09
N LEU A 53 3.17 -2.97 -18.41
CA LEU A 53 1.86 -3.26 -17.84
C LEU A 53 1.46 -2.21 -16.80
N PHE A 54 2.39 -1.79 -15.93
CA PHE A 54 2.10 -0.73 -14.97
C PHE A 54 1.78 0.59 -15.66
N SER A 55 2.52 0.94 -16.73
CA SER A 55 2.24 2.15 -17.52
C SER A 55 0.83 2.13 -18.11
N ASP A 56 0.44 1.01 -18.73
CA ASP A 56 -0.91 0.86 -19.28
C ASP A 56 -2.00 0.96 -18.21
N MET A 57 -1.77 0.33 -17.05
CA MET A 57 -2.71 0.40 -15.93
C MET A 57 -2.88 1.84 -15.43
N MET A 58 -1.79 2.60 -15.28
CA MET A 58 -1.85 4.00 -14.83
C MET A 58 -2.50 4.91 -15.88
N GLN A 59 -2.25 4.68 -17.17
CA GLN A 59 -2.96 5.39 -18.24
C GLN A 59 -4.47 5.14 -18.19
N ASN A 60 -4.88 3.91 -17.94
CA ASN A 60 -6.31 3.56 -17.82
C ASN A 60 -6.98 4.20 -16.58
N LEU A 61 -6.21 4.51 -15.54
CA LEU A 61 -6.66 5.33 -14.40
C LEU A 61 -6.62 6.84 -14.69
N GLY A 62 -6.24 7.25 -15.90
CA GLY A 62 -6.18 8.66 -16.30
C GLY A 62 -4.99 9.43 -15.74
N LEU A 63 -3.90 8.73 -15.38
CA LEU A 63 -2.71 9.38 -14.83
C LEU A 63 -1.75 9.83 -15.94
N ASN A 64 -1.07 10.94 -15.67
CA ASN A 64 0.00 11.50 -16.51
C ASN A 64 1.30 11.60 -15.72
N ASN A 65 2.43 11.70 -16.43
CA ASN A 65 3.74 11.81 -15.78
C ASN A 65 3.91 13.08 -14.93
N GLU A 66 3.20 14.14 -15.26
CA GLU A 66 3.31 15.45 -14.60
C GLU A 66 2.26 15.63 -13.47
N ASP A 67 1.41 14.63 -13.25
CA ASP A 67 0.38 14.74 -12.22
C ASP A 67 1.02 14.76 -10.82
N GLU A 68 0.50 15.61 -9.96
CA GLU A 68 0.59 15.43 -8.52
C GLU A 68 -0.48 14.43 -8.09
N ILE A 69 -0.07 13.37 -7.42
CA ILE A 69 -0.95 12.26 -7.05
C ILE A 69 -1.12 12.25 -5.54
N ILE A 70 -2.37 12.32 -5.08
CA ILE A 70 -2.73 12.12 -3.67
C ILE A 70 -3.40 10.77 -3.56
N ILE A 71 -2.92 9.94 -2.65
CA ILE A 71 -3.44 8.59 -2.40
C ILE A 71 -4.08 8.56 -1.02
N TYR A 72 -5.24 7.94 -0.91
CA TYR A 72 -5.85 7.62 0.36
C TYR A 72 -6.33 6.18 0.40
N ASP A 73 -6.70 5.72 1.56
CA ASP A 73 -7.42 4.46 1.75
C ASP A 73 -8.48 4.59 2.88
N ASN A 74 -9.32 3.58 2.97
CA ASN A 74 -10.29 3.38 4.04
C ASN A 74 -10.09 1.98 4.67
N SER A 75 -8.85 1.59 4.85
CA SER A 75 -8.46 0.26 5.28
C SER A 75 -7.59 0.33 6.55
N PRO A 76 -7.75 -0.60 7.50
CA PRO A 76 -6.85 -0.69 8.66
C PRO A 76 -5.44 -1.16 8.27
N LEU A 77 -5.21 -1.53 7.01
CA LEU A 77 -3.96 -2.08 6.51
C LEU A 77 -3.00 -1.03 5.97
N LEU A 78 -3.38 0.27 5.96
CA LEU A 78 -2.60 1.35 5.33
C LEU A 78 -2.26 1.02 3.87
N SER A 79 -3.25 0.55 3.12
CA SER A 79 -3.05 0.03 1.76
C SER A 79 -2.65 1.12 0.74
N SER A 80 -2.88 2.39 1.03
CA SER A 80 -2.34 3.54 0.28
C SER A 80 -0.82 3.48 0.12
N ALA A 81 -0.10 2.93 1.11
CA ALA A 81 1.34 2.72 1.04
C ALA A 81 1.75 1.80 -0.12
N ARG A 82 0.91 0.82 -0.50
CA ARG A 82 1.19 -0.06 -1.66
C ARG A 82 1.15 0.71 -2.97
N ALA A 83 0.16 1.54 -3.18
CA ALA A 83 0.05 2.37 -4.39
C ALA A 83 1.20 3.39 -4.45
N TRP A 84 1.50 4.04 -3.31
CA TRP A 84 2.65 4.94 -3.19
C TRP A 84 3.96 4.24 -3.55
N PHE A 85 4.20 3.03 -3.01
CA PHE A 85 5.40 2.26 -3.29
C PHE A 85 5.53 1.93 -4.78
N LEU A 86 4.46 1.43 -5.43
CA LEU A 86 4.50 1.10 -6.85
C LEU A 86 4.80 2.33 -7.73
N LEU A 87 4.14 3.45 -7.49
CA LEU A 87 4.42 4.69 -8.21
C LEU A 87 5.88 5.15 -8.04
N ARG A 88 6.42 5.07 -6.81
CA ARG A 88 7.83 5.36 -6.50
C ARG A 88 8.78 4.39 -7.19
N TYR A 89 8.46 3.10 -7.17
CA TYR A 89 9.24 2.05 -7.81
C TYR A 89 9.38 2.30 -9.31
N PHE A 90 8.30 2.71 -9.96
CA PHE A 90 8.27 3.06 -11.38
C PHE A 90 8.67 4.50 -11.71
N GLY A 91 9.23 5.22 -10.74
CA GLY A 91 9.92 6.50 -10.94
C GLY A 91 9.06 7.75 -10.89
N HIS A 92 7.78 7.65 -10.51
CA HIS A 92 6.98 8.83 -10.21
C HIS A 92 7.40 9.44 -8.87
N LYS A 93 7.48 10.77 -8.76
CA LYS A 93 8.04 11.44 -7.59
C LYS A 93 7.03 12.28 -6.82
N ASN A 94 6.08 12.87 -7.54
CA ASN A 94 5.13 13.83 -6.97
C ASN A 94 3.90 13.10 -6.40
N ILE A 95 4.09 12.42 -5.25
CA ILE A 95 3.10 11.55 -4.64
C ILE A 95 2.99 11.85 -3.16
N LEU A 96 1.77 12.03 -2.69
CA LEU A 96 1.42 12.24 -1.30
C LEU A 96 0.43 11.16 -0.82
N ILE A 97 0.46 10.85 0.46
CA ILE A 97 -0.57 10.03 1.11
C ILE A 97 -1.39 10.96 2.01
N LEU A 98 -2.72 10.88 1.91
CA LEU A 98 -3.63 11.59 2.80
C LEU A 98 -3.55 10.97 4.19
N ASN A 99 -2.92 11.67 5.11
CA ASN A 99 -2.74 11.21 6.48
C ASN A 99 -4.11 11.04 7.17
N GLY A 100 -4.37 9.85 7.69
CA GLY A 100 -5.63 9.49 8.34
C GLY A 100 -6.73 8.98 7.40
N GLY A 101 -6.47 8.95 6.07
CA GLY A 101 -7.34 8.35 5.05
C GLY A 101 -8.76 8.92 4.99
N LEU A 102 -9.70 8.19 4.38
CA LEU A 102 -11.09 8.61 4.21
C LEU A 102 -11.80 8.89 5.53
N LYS A 103 -11.52 8.09 6.56
CA LYS A 103 -12.14 8.25 7.88
C LYS A 103 -11.89 9.63 8.48
N ASN A 104 -10.65 10.10 8.46
CA ASN A 104 -10.30 11.39 9.03
C ASN A 104 -10.63 12.56 8.09
N TRP A 105 -10.62 12.35 6.77
CA TRP A 105 -11.16 13.28 5.79
C TRP A 105 -12.61 13.66 6.16
N LYS A 106 -13.47 12.67 6.38
CA LYS A 106 -14.87 12.86 6.77
C LYS A 106 -15.01 13.56 8.11
N LYS A 107 -14.22 13.16 9.12
CA LYS A 107 -14.23 13.83 10.45
C LYS A 107 -13.86 15.31 10.38
N SER A 108 -13.02 15.68 9.41
CA SER A 108 -12.62 17.07 9.17
C SER A 108 -13.62 17.85 8.31
N GLY A 109 -14.78 17.28 8.00
CA GLY A 109 -15.81 17.93 7.17
C GLY A 109 -15.53 17.84 5.65
N GLY A 110 -14.60 16.98 5.23
CA GLY A 110 -14.33 16.74 3.81
C GLY A 110 -15.51 16.10 3.08
N GLU A 111 -15.79 16.57 1.87
CA GLU A 111 -16.89 16.07 1.05
C GLU A 111 -16.63 14.66 0.53
N THR A 112 -17.70 13.88 0.43
CA THR A 112 -17.71 12.55 -0.22
C THR A 112 -18.80 12.48 -1.26
N THR A 113 -18.71 11.51 -2.17
CA THR A 113 -19.66 11.31 -3.25
C THR A 113 -19.81 9.84 -3.59
N VAL A 114 -20.92 9.52 -4.26
CA VAL A 114 -21.17 8.24 -4.95
C VAL A 114 -21.04 8.38 -6.47
N LYS A 115 -20.78 9.60 -6.98
CA LYS A 115 -20.73 9.88 -8.41
C LYS A 115 -19.44 9.33 -9.00
N LYS A 116 -19.58 8.41 -9.95
CA LYS A 116 -18.45 7.84 -10.68
C LYS A 116 -17.62 8.94 -11.35
N THR A 117 -16.33 8.93 -11.10
CA THR A 117 -15.38 9.82 -11.78
C THR A 117 -15.24 9.43 -13.25
N ILE A 118 -15.37 10.40 -14.15
CA ILE A 118 -15.15 10.20 -15.58
C ILE A 118 -13.65 10.21 -15.84
N ILE A 119 -13.14 9.11 -16.39
CA ILE A 119 -11.73 8.92 -16.66
C ILE A 119 -11.47 9.05 -18.15
N SER A 120 -10.57 9.97 -18.52
CA SER A 120 -9.95 9.99 -19.84
C SER A 120 -8.59 9.31 -19.76
N LYS A 121 -8.23 8.49 -20.75
CA LYS A 121 -6.94 7.80 -20.76
C LYS A 121 -5.80 8.79 -20.65
N GLY A 122 -4.87 8.55 -19.71
CA GLY A 122 -3.69 9.37 -19.49
C GLY A 122 -2.51 8.99 -20.38
N ASN A 123 -1.36 9.62 -20.14
CA ASN A 123 -0.12 9.39 -20.86
C ASN A 123 1.03 8.91 -19.97
N PHE A 124 0.72 8.35 -18.81
CA PHE A 124 1.73 7.86 -17.85
C PHE A 124 2.69 6.87 -18.51
N VAL A 125 3.98 7.09 -18.33
CA VAL A 125 5.04 6.16 -18.75
C VAL A 125 5.98 5.94 -17.58
N SER A 126 6.16 4.69 -17.18
CA SER A 126 7.11 4.30 -16.15
C SER A 126 8.54 4.67 -16.60
N LYS A 127 9.23 5.48 -15.81
CA LYS A 127 10.57 5.97 -16.16
C LYS A 127 11.68 4.96 -15.82
N THR A 128 11.53 4.28 -14.69
CA THR A 128 12.54 3.36 -14.15
C THR A 128 11.88 2.18 -13.46
N GLU A 129 12.67 1.18 -13.13
CA GLU A 129 12.36 0.16 -12.13
C GLU A 129 13.43 0.26 -11.05
N LYS A 130 13.06 0.70 -9.87
CA LYS A 130 13.98 0.82 -8.73
C LYS A 130 14.15 -0.54 -8.06
N LYS A 131 14.87 -1.44 -8.71
CA LYS A 131 15.07 -2.82 -8.25
C LYS A 131 15.79 -2.90 -6.90
N ASP A 132 16.56 -1.89 -6.55
CA ASP A 132 17.22 -1.72 -5.26
C ASP A 132 16.25 -1.56 -4.07
N LEU A 133 14.99 -1.24 -4.34
CA LEU A 133 13.93 -1.17 -3.30
C LEU A 133 13.29 -2.53 -2.99
N VAL A 134 13.68 -3.58 -3.68
CA VAL A 134 13.07 -4.91 -3.53
C VAL A 134 14.17 -5.96 -3.41
N VAL A 135 13.98 -6.88 -2.50
CA VAL A 135 14.82 -8.08 -2.39
C VAL A 135 14.02 -9.30 -2.84
N ASN A 136 14.66 -10.20 -3.56
CA ASN A 136 14.07 -11.48 -3.93
C ASN A 136 14.20 -12.52 -2.79
N LEU A 137 13.66 -13.71 -2.99
CA LEU A 137 13.66 -14.76 -1.99
C LEU A 137 15.09 -15.21 -1.60
N GLU A 138 15.98 -15.37 -2.58
CA GLU A 138 17.36 -15.80 -2.34
C GLU A 138 18.15 -14.75 -1.55
N GLU A 139 17.99 -13.49 -1.92
CA GLU A 139 18.56 -12.37 -1.19
C GLU A 139 18.01 -12.30 0.24
N MET A 140 16.72 -12.48 0.45
CA MET A 140 16.12 -12.47 1.78
C MET A 140 16.65 -13.63 2.65
N ILE A 141 16.78 -14.83 2.08
CA ILE A 141 17.38 -15.98 2.78
C ILE A 141 18.81 -15.67 3.19
N SER A 142 19.61 -15.08 2.29
CA SER A 142 20.99 -14.68 2.59
C SER A 142 21.05 -13.62 3.69
N ILE A 143 20.21 -12.59 3.62
CA ILE A 143 20.14 -11.52 4.62
C ILE A 143 19.78 -12.11 5.99
N SER A 144 18.76 -12.98 6.04
CA SER A 144 18.32 -13.62 7.26
C SER A 144 19.40 -14.51 7.88
N LYS A 145 20.08 -15.35 7.08
CA LYS A 145 21.14 -16.24 7.58
C LYS A 145 22.36 -15.48 8.10
N ASN A 146 22.76 -14.43 7.38
CA ASN A 146 24.00 -13.70 7.68
C ASN A 146 23.77 -12.51 8.60
N ASN A 147 22.52 -12.21 8.95
CA ASN A 147 22.12 -11.02 9.73
C ASN A 147 22.74 -9.71 9.19
N SER A 148 22.82 -9.62 7.86
CA SER A 148 23.54 -8.53 7.16
C SER A 148 22.73 -7.24 7.05
N LYS A 149 21.42 -7.31 7.27
CA LYS A 149 20.50 -6.16 7.32
C LYS A 149 19.42 -6.41 8.37
N VAL A 150 18.85 -5.33 8.91
CA VAL A 150 17.67 -5.42 9.78
C VAL A 150 16.48 -5.82 8.94
N ILE A 151 15.76 -6.86 9.37
CA ILE A 151 14.49 -7.30 8.77
C ILE A 151 13.37 -6.89 9.72
N LEU A 152 12.41 -6.11 9.24
CA LEU A 152 11.25 -5.67 10.00
C LEU A 152 10.00 -6.36 9.46
N ASP A 153 9.21 -6.98 10.35
CA ASP A 153 7.92 -7.57 10.03
C ASP A 153 6.80 -6.60 10.43
N ALA A 154 6.15 -6.00 9.45
CA ALA A 154 5.11 -4.99 9.63
C ALA A 154 3.71 -5.58 9.95
N ARG A 155 3.57 -6.91 10.02
CA ARG A 155 2.31 -7.58 10.39
C ARG A 155 2.01 -7.40 11.87
N SER A 156 0.78 -7.76 12.29
CA SER A 156 0.43 -7.74 13.71
C SER A 156 1.35 -8.66 14.53
N TYR A 157 1.61 -8.29 15.77
CA TYR A 157 2.47 -9.07 16.69
C TYR A 157 2.00 -10.54 16.84
N LYS A 158 0.69 -10.76 16.89
CA LYS A 158 0.14 -12.13 16.98
C LYS A 158 0.47 -12.99 15.74
N ARG A 159 0.52 -12.39 14.56
CA ARG A 159 0.97 -13.10 13.34
C ARG A 159 2.46 -13.36 13.37
N PHE A 160 3.24 -12.39 13.84
CA PHE A 160 4.69 -12.52 14.00
C PHE A 160 5.06 -13.70 14.90
N ILE A 161 4.42 -13.84 16.06
CA ILE A 161 4.70 -14.95 17.00
C ILE A 161 3.96 -16.26 16.66
N GLY A 162 3.16 -16.28 15.60
CA GLY A 162 2.44 -17.48 15.13
C GLY A 162 1.16 -17.82 15.90
N GLU A 163 0.66 -16.94 16.77
CA GLU A 163 -0.59 -17.16 17.53
C GLU A 163 -1.85 -16.87 16.69
N ALA A 164 -1.75 -16.02 15.66
CA ALA A 164 -2.84 -15.76 14.75
C ALA A 164 -2.70 -16.55 13.45
N LYS A 165 -3.83 -17.04 12.93
CA LYS A 165 -3.88 -17.68 11.62
C LYS A 165 -3.52 -16.66 10.51
N GLU A 166 -2.85 -17.16 9.49
CA GLU A 166 -2.63 -16.37 8.28
C GLU A 166 -3.95 -16.22 7.49
N PRO A 167 -4.25 -15.02 6.95
CA PRO A 167 -5.51 -14.77 6.25
C PRO A 167 -5.62 -15.50 4.89
N ARG A 168 -4.51 -16.07 4.40
CA ARG A 168 -4.49 -16.88 3.17
C ARG A 168 -4.16 -18.33 3.51
N PRO A 169 -4.91 -19.30 2.94
CA PRO A 169 -4.62 -20.71 3.12
C PRO A 169 -3.22 -21.09 2.66
N GLY A 170 -2.61 -22.07 3.32
CA GLY A 170 -1.31 -22.64 2.92
C GLY A 170 -0.08 -21.85 3.37
N LEU A 171 -0.25 -20.70 4.02
CA LEU A 171 0.87 -19.97 4.61
C LEU A 171 1.20 -20.49 6.00
N GLN A 172 2.50 -20.62 6.28
CA GLN A 172 2.99 -20.96 7.61
C GLN A 172 2.86 -19.78 8.57
N SER A 173 2.46 -20.05 9.82
CA SER A 173 2.49 -19.05 10.89
C SER A 173 3.93 -18.81 11.38
N GLY A 174 4.15 -17.64 11.98
CA GLY A 174 5.46 -17.24 12.48
C GLY A 174 6.12 -16.17 11.59
N HIS A 175 7.44 -16.07 11.67
CA HIS A 175 8.20 -14.98 11.05
C HIS A 175 9.51 -15.46 10.42
N ILE A 176 10.09 -14.62 9.57
CA ILE A 176 11.43 -14.86 8.99
C ILE A 176 12.48 -14.87 10.13
N PRO A 177 13.36 -15.87 10.23
CA PRO A 177 14.41 -15.91 11.25
C PRO A 177 15.22 -14.60 11.25
N ASN A 178 15.58 -14.13 12.45
CA ASN A 178 16.29 -12.87 12.68
C ASN A 178 15.54 -11.59 12.31
N SER A 179 14.23 -11.66 12.00
CA SER A 179 13.39 -10.47 11.87
C SER A 179 12.91 -9.95 13.22
N LYS A 180 12.61 -8.66 13.27
CA LYS A 180 12.01 -7.97 14.42
C LYS A 180 10.57 -7.61 14.11
N SER A 181 9.69 -7.72 15.10
CA SER A 181 8.30 -7.27 14.96
C SER A 181 8.22 -5.76 15.01
N LEU A 182 7.54 -5.17 14.03
CA LEU A 182 7.24 -3.75 13.96
C LEU A 182 5.88 -3.56 13.30
N PRO A 183 4.78 -3.86 14.01
CA PRO A 183 3.43 -3.75 13.46
C PRO A 183 3.16 -2.35 12.89
N SER A 184 2.69 -2.27 11.65
CA SER A 184 2.40 -0.98 11.00
C SER A 184 1.37 -0.14 11.79
N SER A 185 0.48 -0.78 12.53
CA SER A 185 -0.47 -0.11 13.42
C SER A 185 0.20 0.69 14.55
N GLU A 186 1.41 0.32 14.95
CA GLU A 186 2.14 1.05 16.00
C GLU A 186 2.74 2.37 15.50
N LEU A 187 2.74 2.59 14.19
CA LEU A 187 3.14 3.87 13.59
C LEU A 187 2.02 4.92 13.65
N LEU A 188 0.82 4.52 14.06
CA LEU A 188 -0.35 5.38 14.11
C LEU A 188 -0.65 5.85 15.53
N THR A 189 -1.27 7.04 15.60
CA THR A 189 -1.97 7.51 16.81
C THR A 189 -3.30 6.79 16.98
N ASN A 190 -3.93 6.92 18.15
CA ASN A 190 -5.26 6.34 18.41
C ASN A 190 -6.34 6.86 17.44
N ASP A 191 -6.16 8.06 16.89
CA ASP A 191 -7.07 8.66 15.91
C ASP A 191 -6.79 8.21 14.47
N GLY A 192 -5.74 7.41 14.25
CA GLY A 192 -5.39 6.85 12.95
C GLY A 192 -4.54 7.76 12.06
N PHE A 193 -3.92 8.80 12.60
CA PHE A 193 -2.89 9.57 11.91
C PHE A 193 -1.51 8.93 12.10
N LEU A 194 -0.60 9.15 11.17
CA LEU A 194 0.81 8.85 11.43
C LEU A 194 1.29 9.66 12.64
N LYS A 195 2.08 9.03 13.48
CA LYS A 195 2.78 9.70 14.58
C LYS A 195 3.69 10.80 14.06
N SER A 196 4.04 11.76 14.92
CA SER A 196 4.98 12.82 14.56
C SER A 196 6.37 12.24 14.22
N ILE A 197 7.19 13.01 13.51
CA ILE A 197 8.55 12.60 13.15
C ILE A 197 9.35 12.27 14.43
N GLU A 198 9.21 13.09 15.46
CA GLU A 198 9.90 12.92 16.75
C GLU A 198 9.46 11.63 17.48
N GLU A 199 8.17 11.28 17.39
CA GLU A 199 7.64 10.03 17.95
C GLU A 199 8.13 8.81 17.15
N LEU A 200 8.16 8.92 15.83
CA LEU A 200 8.66 7.86 14.94
C LEU A 200 10.17 7.66 15.12
N ASP A 201 10.96 8.73 15.23
CA ASP A 201 12.39 8.63 15.49
C ASP A 201 12.68 7.93 16.83
N LYS A 202 11.95 8.28 17.88
CA LYS A 202 12.06 7.60 19.17
C LYS A 202 11.65 6.13 19.10
N PHE A 203 10.63 5.82 18.29
CA PHE A 203 10.15 4.47 18.10
C PHE A 203 11.18 3.61 17.35
N PHE A 204 11.73 4.10 16.26
CA PHE A 204 12.75 3.38 15.48
C PHE A 204 14.11 3.29 16.19
N SER A 205 14.45 4.25 17.04
CA SER A 205 15.70 4.21 17.82
C SER A 205 15.67 3.18 18.95
N LYS A 206 14.50 2.71 19.36
CA LYS A 206 14.32 1.72 20.44
C LYS A 206 14.22 0.28 19.94
N ASN A 207 13.88 0.07 18.67
CA ASN A 207 13.67 -1.21 18.03
C ASN A 207 14.74 -1.53 16.98
#